data_5ed1e7297b851a8b362bdabb5b3b511d
#
_entry.id   5ed1e7297b851a8b362bdabb5b3b511d
#
_cell.length_a   1.000
_cell.length_b   1.000
_cell.length_c   1.000
_cell.angle_alpha   90.00
_cell.angle_beta   90.00
_cell.angle_gamma   90.00
#
_symmetry.space_group_name_H-M   'P 1'
#
loop_
_entity.id
_entity.type
_entity.pdbx_description
1 polymer ?
#
loop_
_entity_poly.entity_id
_entity_poly.type
_entity_poly.pdbx_seq_one_letter_code
_entity_poly.pdbx_strand_id
1 'polypeptide(L)'
;DNVYYCGYHSKKSFGAASYFIQRPDGNVLVDSPRFTPPLVKRLEAMGGVRYLYLTHRDDVADHEKFHKRFGCDRILHTQDITANTQSVEIQPTGTEPLELAADLRIIPQPGHSAGHTVLLYRGKYLFTGDHLAWSARLNQLYAFRNFCWDSWPRQIESMKALAHYTDSYRFEWVLPGHGRRFQSAPEAMGQQMHQCIQWMDSVR
;
A
#
# COMPACT_ATOMS: atom_id res chain seq x y z
N ASP A 1 12.94 2.93 -14.03
CA ASP A 1 12.35 2.69 -12.71
C ASP A 1 11.71 1.29 -12.69
N ASN A 2 11.88 0.57 -11.59
CA ASN A 2 11.54 -0.85 -11.47
C ASN A 2 10.15 -1.07 -10.84
N VAL A 3 9.25 -0.11 -10.94
CA VAL A 3 7.87 -0.15 -10.41
C VAL A 3 6.89 -0.21 -11.57
N TYR A 4 6.02 -1.21 -11.56
CA TYR A 4 5.07 -1.48 -12.62
C TYR A 4 3.64 -1.54 -12.06
N TYR A 5 2.69 -0.99 -12.80
CA TYR A 5 1.28 -1.19 -12.54
C TYR A 5 0.82 -2.51 -13.16
N CYS A 6 0.19 -3.39 -12.35
CA CYS A 6 -0.16 -4.74 -12.79
C CYS A 6 -1.41 -4.78 -13.69
N GLY A 7 -2.36 -3.87 -13.51
CA GLY A 7 -3.70 -4.06 -14.06
C GLY A 7 -4.41 -5.26 -13.41
N TYR A 8 -5.30 -5.93 -14.14
CA TYR A 8 -6.00 -7.16 -13.70
C TYR A 8 -6.73 -7.00 -12.35
N HIS A 9 -7.52 -5.96 -12.24
CA HIS A 9 -8.34 -5.68 -11.05
C HIS A 9 -9.25 -6.87 -10.68
N SER A 10 -9.40 -7.10 -9.38
CA SER A 10 -10.30 -8.11 -8.84
C SER A 10 -11.56 -7.47 -8.24
N LYS A 11 -12.73 -8.03 -8.56
CA LYS A 11 -13.98 -7.66 -7.86
C LYS A 11 -13.93 -8.01 -6.37
N LYS A 12 -13.12 -9.00 -5.98
CA LYS A 12 -12.94 -9.41 -4.58
C LYS A 12 -12.15 -8.39 -3.75
N SER A 13 -11.40 -7.53 -4.40
CA SER A 13 -10.70 -6.38 -3.80
C SER A 13 -11.28 -5.06 -4.34
N PHE A 14 -12.58 -5.02 -4.56
CA PHE A 14 -13.34 -3.83 -4.98
C PHE A 14 -12.76 -3.08 -6.19
N GLY A 15 -11.92 -3.74 -6.99
CA GLY A 15 -11.25 -3.14 -8.14
C GLY A 15 -9.93 -2.45 -7.82
N ALA A 16 -9.35 -2.74 -6.67
CA ALA A 16 -8.07 -2.15 -6.25
C ALA A 16 -6.96 -2.31 -7.29
N ALA A 17 -6.11 -1.31 -7.36
CA ALA A 17 -4.87 -1.33 -8.11
C ALA A 17 -3.82 -2.17 -7.36
N SER A 18 -2.98 -2.86 -8.11
CA SER A 18 -1.82 -3.57 -7.59
C SER A 18 -0.57 -3.20 -8.38
N TYR A 19 0.59 -3.34 -7.74
CA TYR A 19 1.85 -2.93 -8.31
C TYR A 19 2.89 -4.03 -8.16
N PHE A 20 3.89 -4.01 -9.03
CA PHE A 20 5.00 -4.95 -8.98
C PHE A 20 6.31 -4.16 -8.91
N ILE A 21 7.15 -4.49 -7.94
CA ILE A 21 8.47 -3.92 -7.75
C ILE A 21 9.49 -4.98 -8.16
N GLN A 22 10.24 -4.72 -9.24
CA GLN A 22 11.32 -5.60 -9.67
C GLN A 22 12.62 -5.22 -8.93
N ARG A 23 13.20 -6.20 -8.21
CA ARG A 23 14.36 -5.98 -7.35
C ARG A 23 15.38 -7.12 -7.49
N PRO A 24 16.70 -6.84 -7.39
CA PRO A 24 17.73 -7.87 -7.37
C PRO A 24 17.56 -8.87 -6.21
N ASP A 25 17.16 -8.36 -5.02
CA ASP A 25 17.03 -9.15 -3.79
C ASP A 25 15.64 -9.78 -3.61
N GLY A 26 14.89 -9.90 -4.70
CA GLY A 26 13.55 -10.49 -4.72
C GLY A 26 12.44 -9.47 -4.95
N ASN A 27 11.59 -9.79 -5.92
CA ASN A 27 10.49 -8.93 -6.35
C ASN A 27 9.35 -8.88 -5.33
N VAL A 28 8.64 -7.75 -5.29
CA VAL A 28 7.48 -7.55 -4.43
C VAL A 28 6.23 -7.30 -5.29
N LEU A 29 5.18 -8.08 -5.04
CA LEU A 29 3.84 -7.78 -5.52
C LEU A 29 3.11 -7.03 -4.40
N VAL A 30 2.61 -5.83 -4.68
CA VAL A 30 1.88 -4.99 -3.73
C VAL A 30 0.40 -5.07 -4.02
N ASP A 31 -0.36 -5.51 -3.04
CA ASP A 31 -1.76 -5.92 -3.08
C ASP A 31 -2.05 -7.01 -4.12
N SER A 32 -3.15 -7.72 -3.95
CA SER A 32 -3.40 -8.93 -4.72
C SER A 32 -4.31 -8.65 -5.92
N PRO A 33 -3.77 -8.65 -7.15
CA PRO A 33 -4.59 -8.56 -8.35
C PRO A 33 -5.34 -9.87 -8.60
N ARG A 34 -6.23 -9.87 -9.58
CA ARG A 34 -6.84 -11.10 -10.09
C ARG A 34 -5.77 -12.01 -10.68
N PHE A 35 -5.70 -13.25 -10.21
CA PHE A 35 -4.78 -14.27 -10.71
C PHE A 35 -5.21 -14.71 -12.13
N THR A 36 -4.43 -14.33 -13.14
CA THR A 36 -4.72 -14.65 -14.54
C THR A 36 -3.47 -15.18 -15.25
N PRO A 37 -3.61 -16.12 -16.21
CA PRO A 37 -2.46 -16.68 -16.90
C PRO A 37 -1.53 -15.64 -17.56
N PRO A 38 -2.02 -14.58 -18.23
CA PRO A 38 -1.14 -13.56 -18.81
C PRO A 38 -0.30 -12.81 -17.77
N LEU A 39 -0.90 -12.45 -16.62
CA LEU A 39 -0.18 -11.78 -15.55
C LEU A 39 0.88 -12.72 -14.95
N VAL A 40 0.49 -13.94 -14.62
CA VAL A 40 1.40 -14.95 -14.06
C VAL A 40 2.61 -15.16 -14.97
N LYS A 41 2.39 -15.40 -16.27
CA LYS A 41 3.47 -15.54 -17.27
C LYS A 41 4.39 -14.32 -17.30
N ARG A 42 3.83 -13.10 -17.16
CA ARG A 42 4.62 -11.87 -17.13
C ARG A 42 5.48 -11.79 -15.87
N LEU A 43 4.89 -12.09 -14.70
CA LEU A 43 5.62 -12.07 -13.43
C LEU A 43 6.75 -13.12 -13.42
N GLU A 44 6.50 -14.32 -13.99
CA GLU A 44 7.54 -15.36 -14.16
C GLU A 44 8.70 -14.85 -15.02
N ALA A 45 8.40 -14.25 -16.16
CA ALA A 45 9.41 -13.69 -17.06
C ALA A 45 10.23 -12.54 -16.42
N MET A 46 9.68 -11.91 -15.38
CA MET A 46 10.36 -10.86 -14.61
C MET A 46 11.08 -11.37 -13.35
N GLY A 47 11.19 -12.70 -13.17
CA GLY A 47 11.91 -13.33 -12.04
C GLY A 47 11.01 -13.79 -10.88
N GLY A 48 9.70 -13.87 -11.09
CA GLY A 48 8.74 -14.36 -10.08
C GLY A 48 8.43 -13.33 -8.99
N VAL A 49 7.82 -13.79 -7.91
CA VAL A 49 7.43 -12.99 -6.74
C VAL A 49 8.09 -13.57 -5.50
N ARG A 50 8.85 -12.78 -4.75
CA ARG A 50 9.45 -13.16 -3.47
C ARG A 50 8.52 -12.81 -2.32
N TYR A 51 7.92 -11.61 -2.35
CA TYR A 51 6.99 -11.14 -1.35
C TYR A 51 5.67 -10.70 -1.99
N LEU A 52 4.55 -11.08 -1.40
CA LEU A 52 3.24 -10.51 -1.65
C LEU A 52 2.86 -9.67 -0.43
N TYR A 53 3.08 -8.37 -0.55
CA TYR A 53 2.74 -7.41 0.49
C TYR A 53 1.29 -6.95 0.32
N LEU A 54 0.50 -7.11 1.37
CA LEU A 54 -0.90 -6.72 1.45
C LEU A 54 -1.02 -5.51 2.38
N THR A 55 -1.49 -4.38 1.84
CA THR A 55 -1.59 -3.13 2.60
C THR A 55 -2.60 -3.22 3.73
N HIS A 56 -3.70 -3.95 3.51
CA HIS A 56 -4.78 -4.17 4.47
C HIS A 56 -5.66 -5.36 4.06
N ARG A 57 -6.64 -5.70 4.89
CA ARG A 57 -7.48 -6.90 4.77
C ARG A 57 -8.43 -6.96 3.57
N ASP A 58 -8.73 -5.84 2.92
CA ASP A 58 -9.74 -5.80 1.84
C ASP A 58 -9.16 -6.08 0.46
N ASP A 59 -7.85 -5.84 0.25
CA ASP A 59 -7.17 -5.99 -1.04
C ASP A 59 -6.39 -7.31 -1.18
N VAL A 60 -6.91 -8.37 -0.59
CA VAL A 60 -6.24 -9.68 -0.50
C VAL A 60 -6.62 -10.67 -1.60
N ALA A 61 -7.60 -10.39 -2.44
CA ALA A 61 -8.18 -11.21 -3.52
C ALA A 61 -7.57 -12.62 -3.68
N ASP A 62 -6.85 -12.90 -4.75
CA ASP A 62 -6.30 -14.23 -5.07
C ASP A 62 -4.92 -14.51 -4.41
N HIS A 63 -4.61 -13.92 -3.24
CA HIS A 63 -3.29 -14.02 -2.58
C HIS A 63 -2.78 -15.45 -2.41
N GLU A 64 -3.66 -16.42 -2.08
CA GLU A 64 -3.26 -17.82 -1.94
C GLU A 64 -2.78 -18.45 -3.26
N LYS A 65 -3.37 -18.03 -4.39
CA LYS A 65 -2.98 -18.55 -5.71
C LYS A 65 -1.59 -18.07 -6.09
N PHE A 66 -1.25 -16.80 -5.77
CA PHE A 66 0.10 -16.28 -5.94
C PHE A 66 1.10 -16.99 -5.04
N HIS A 67 0.76 -17.18 -3.75
CA HIS A 67 1.60 -17.97 -2.84
C HIS A 67 1.85 -19.39 -3.36
N LYS A 68 0.80 -20.11 -3.73
CA LYS A 68 0.93 -21.48 -4.29
C LYS A 68 1.75 -21.53 -5.58
N ARG A 69 1.69 -20.50 -6.41
CA ARG A 69 2.41 -20.47 -7.70
C ARG A 69 3.86 -20.11 -7.56
N PHE A 70 4.19 -19.13 -6.72
CA PHE A 70 5.53 -18.55 -6.64
C PHE A 70 6.30 -18.97 -5.38
N GLY A 71 5.65 -19.60 -4.41
CA GLY A 71 6.25 -19.84 -3.08
C GLY A 71 6.58 -18.55 -2.35
N CYS A 72 5.89 -17.43 -2.67
CA CYS A 72 6.18 -16.13 -2.09
C CYS A 72 5.69 -16.06 -0.64
N ASP A 73 6.45 -15.38 0.23
CA ASP A 73 5.97 -15.04 1.55
C ASP A 73 4.95 -13.89 1.47
N ARG A 74 3.77 -14.08 2.04
CA ARG A 74 2.75 -13.04 2.14
C ARG A 74 2.98 -12.23 3.41
N ILE A 75 2.69 -10.94 3.35
CA ILE A 75 2.88 -10.01 4.47
C ILE A 75 1.56 -9.29 4.72
N LEU A 76 1.02 -9.37 5.93
CA LEU A 76 -0.18 -8.65 6.36
C LEU A 76 -0.11 -8.40 7.86
N HIS A 77 -0.42 -7.18 8.29
CA HIS A 77 -0.38 -6.80 9.70
C HIS A 77 -1.38 -7.63 10.54
N THR A 78 -0.97 -8.03 11.74
CA THR A 78 -1.78 -8.92 12.62
C THR A 78 -3.20 -8.43 12.87
N GLN A 79 -3.42 -7.13 13.01
CA GLN A 79 -4.75 -6.55 13.24
C GLN A 79 -5.68 -6.61 12.01
N ASP A 80 -5.16 -6.96 10.84
CA ASP A 80 -5.93 -7.16 9.62
C ASP A 80 -6.05 -8.62 9.20
N ILE A 81 -5.54 -9.55 10.02
CA ILE A 81 -5.71 -10.99 9.79
C ILE A 81 -7.19 -11.36 9.94
N THR A 82 -7.71 -12.05 8.95
CA THR A 82 -9.08 -12.60 8.89
C THR A 82 -9.02 -14.13 8.75
N ALA A 83 -10.16 -14.79 8.80
CA ALA A 83 -10.24 -16.24 8.60
C ALA A 83 -9.52 -16.71 7.30
N ASN A 84 -9.56 -15.89 6.25
CA ASN A 84 -8.96 -16.23 4.95
C ASN A 84 -7.46 -15.95 4.87
N THR A 85 -6.89 -15.22 5.83
CA THR A 85 -5.49 -14.77 5.81
C THR A 85 -4.67 -15.29 7.00
N GLN A 86 -5.23 -16.20 7.81
CA GLN A 86 -4.55 -16.76 9.00
C GLN A 86 -3.20 -17.42 8.68
N SER A 87 -3.07 -17.95 7.47
CA SER A 87 -1.87 -18.66 7.00
C SER A 87 -0.83 -17.75 6.34
N VAL A 88 -0.96 -16.43 6.46
CA VAL A 88 0.03 -15.47 5.94
C VAL A 88 1.33 -15.62 6.74
N GLU A 89 2.46 -15.70 6.03
CA GLU A 89 3.75 -16.12 6.58
C GLU A 89 4.38 -15.07 7.49
N ILE A 90 4.28 -13.78 7.11
CA ILE A 90 4.87 -12.66 7.84
C ILE A 90 3.74 -11.76 8.33
N GLN A 91 3.62 -11.67 9.66
CA GLN A 91 2.56 -10.91 10.32
C GLN A 91 3.16 -9.83 11.23
N PRO A 92 3.50 -8.64 10.68
CA PRO A 92 3.98 -7.53 11.48
C PRO A 92 3.01 -7.16 12.61
N THR A 93 3.55 -6.70 13.74
CA THR A 93 2.79 -6.29 14.92
C THR A 93 3.20 -4.90 15.38
N GLY A 94 2.33 -4.23 16.12
CA GLY A 94 2.64 -2.93 16.73
C GLY A 94 2.49 -1.76 15.77
N THR A 95 3.06 -0.63 16.16
CA THR A 95 2.93 0.66 15.45
C THR A 95 4.26 1.18 14.90
N GLU A 96 5.35 0.47 15.18
CA GLU A 96 6.68 0.89 14.73
C GLU A 96 6.94 0.42 13.30
N PRO A 97 7.65 1.23 12.49
CA PRO A 97 8.06 0.83 11.15
C PRO A 97 8.95 -0.42 11.16
N LEU A 98 8.74 -1.29 10.18
CA LEU A 98 9.53 -2.50 9.97
C LEU A 98 10.38 -2.36 8.70
N GLU A 99 11.70 -2.49 8.85
CA GLU A 99 12.62 -2.63 7.72
C GLU A 99 12.56 -4.05 7.18
N LEU A 100 11.88 -4.25 6.05
CA LEU A 100 11.84 -5.53 5.37
C LEU A 100 13.14 -5.80 4.59
N ALA A 101 13.74 -4.73 4.07
CA ALA A 101 15.06 -4.69 3.44
C ALA A 101 15.60 -3.27 3.48
N ALA A 102 16.86 -3.06 3.14
CA ALA A 102 17.49 -1.72 3.14
C ALA A 102 16.75 -0.67 2.28
N ASP A 103 16.01 -1.12 1.26
CA ASP A 103 15.23 -0.28 0.35
C ASP A 103 13.72 -0.44 0.49
N LEU A 104 13.25 -1.25 1.46
CA LEU A 104 11.83 -1.55 1.70
C LEU A 104 11.46 -1.36 3.17
N ARG A 105 10.54 -0.43 3.44
CA ARG A 105 10.04 -0.15 4.78
C ARG A 105 8.53 -0.24 4.81
N ILE A 106 8.00 -1.03 5.74
CA ILE A 106 6.58 -1.12 6.07
C ILE A 106 6.30 -0.14 7.20
N ILE A 107 5.34 0.75 7.01
CA ILE A 107 4.98 1.79 7.98
C ILE A 107 3.52 1.57 8.39
N PRO A 108 3.23 1.22 9.65
CA PRO A 108 1.85 1.10 10.13
C PRO A 108 1.11 2.44 10.03
N GLN A 109 -0.09 2.39 9.46
CA GLN A 109 -0.96 3.56 9.24
C GLN A 109 -2.41 3.20 9.59
N PRO A 110 -2.70 2.86 10.85
CA PRO A 110 -4.04 2.46 11.24
C PRO A 110 -5.05 3.58 11.07
N GLY A 111 -6.31 3.19 10.84
CA GLY A 111 -7.43 4.11 10.67
C GLY A 111 -8.40 3.67 9.59
N HIS A 112 -7.98 3.49 8.34
CA HIS A 112 -8.83 2.86 7.32
C HIS A 112 -9.25 1.45 7.76
N SER A 113 -8.29 0.63 8.14
CA SER A 113 -8.48 -0.57 8.95
C SER A 113 -7.53 -0.54 10.13
N ALA A 114 -7.73 -1.41 11.13
CA ALA A 114 -6.93 -1.43 12.34
C ALA A 114 -5.45 -1.79 12.08
N GLY A 115 -5.20 -2.66 11.08
CA GLY A 115 -3.88 -3.12 10.68
C GLY A 115 -3.38 -2.55 9.37
N HIS A 116 -3.96 -1.44 8.88
CA HIS A 116 -3.51 -0.83 7.63
C HIS A 116 -2.03 -0.42 7.70
N THR A 117 -1.28 -0.73 6.66
CA THR A 117 0.13 -0.36 6.51
C THR A 117 0.39 0.22 5.12
N VAL A 118 1.44 1.03 4.99
CA VAL A 118 1.94 1.50 3.70
C VAL A 118 3.36 0.97 3.48
N LEU A 119 3.76 0.81 2.22
CA LEU A 119 5.11 0.38 1.84
C LEU A 119 5.86 1.54 1.22
N LEU A 120 7.02 1.87 1.79
CA LEU A 120 7.95 2.84 1.21
C LEU A 120 9.09 2.08 0.53
N TYR A 121 9.29 2.33 -0.77
CA TYR A 121 10.36 1.77 -1.56
C TYR A 121 11.35 2.84 -1.98
N ARG A 122 12.63 2.63 -1.63
CA ARG A 122 13.78 3.52 -1.92
C ARG A 122 13.59 4.96 -1.46
N GLY A 123 12.79 5.19 -0.42
CA GLY A 123 12.45 6.54 0.02
C GLY A 123 11.69 7.38 -1.03
N LYS A 124 11.28 6.80 -2.16
CA LYS A 124 10.74 7.50 -3.32
C LYS A 124 9.30 7.13 -3.66
N TYR A 125 8.94 5.86 -3.55
CA TYR A 125 7.63 5.33 -3.93
C TYR A 125 6.86 4.90 -2.70
N LEU A 126 5.72 5.54 -2.42
CA LEU A 126 4.83 5.21 -1.33
C LEU A 126 3.60 4.48 -1.86
N PHE A 127 3.45 3.18 -1.53
CA PHE A 127 2.27 2.39 -1.83
C PHE A 127 1.32 2.51 -0.65
N THR A 128 0.18 3.13 -0.87
CA THR A 128 -0.67 3.65 0.21
C THR A 128 -1.94 2.85 0.47
N GLY A 129 -2.20 1.77 -0.32
CA GLY A 129 -3.47 1.07 -0.21
C GLY A 129 -4.64 2.07 -0.23
N ASP A 130 -5.48 2.00 0.78
CA ASP A 130 -6.65 2.88 0.91
C ASP A 130 -6.47 3.99 1.97
N HIS A 131 -5.21 4.25 2.37
CA HIS A 131 -4.91 5.32 3.31
C HIS A 131 -4.94 6.70 2.67
N LEU A 132 -4.40 6.84 1.45
CA LEU A 132 -4.14 8.12 0.79
C LEU A 132 -4.17 7.99 -0.73
N ALA A 133 -4.81 8.92 -1.44
CA ALA A 133 -4.83 8.99 -2.90
C ALA A 133 -4.95 10.42 -3.40
N TRP A 134 -4.83 10.63 -4.71
CA TRP A 134 -5.12 11.93 -5.35
C TRP A 134 -6.59 12.05 -5.74
N SER A 135 -7.20 13.17 -5.42
CA SER A 135 -8.53 13.55 -5.85
C SER A 135 -8.46 14.64 -6.92
N ALA A 136 -8.85 14.32 -8.16
CA ALA A 136 -8.97 15.34 -9.21
C ALA A 136 -10.09 16.36 -8.92
N ARG A 137 -11.13 15.96 -8.16
CA ARG A 137 -12.23 16.85 -7.77
C ARG A 137 -11.79 17.90 -6.76
N LEU A 138 -10.96 17.48 -5.77
CA LEU A 138 -10.45 18.39 -4.73
C LEU A 138 -9.13 19.06 -5.16
N ASN A 139 -8.51 18.56 -6.24
CA ASN A 139 -7.20 18.98 -6.72
C ASN A 139 -6.12 18.91 -5.62
N GLN A 140 -6.17 17.84 -4.80
CA GLN A 140 -5.25 17.60 -3.69
C GLN A 140 -5.19 16.12 -3.32
N LEU A 141 -4.24 15.74 -2.49
CA LEU A 141 -4.26 14.46 -1.79
C LEU A 141 -5.47 14.41 -0.83
N TYR A 142 -6.06 13.23 -0.66
CA TYR A 142 -7.19 13.01 0.23
C TYR A 142 -7.21 11.59 0.80
N ALA A 143 -7.89 11.40 1.91
CA ALA A 143 -8.20 10.11 2.52
C ALA A 143 -9.70 9.76 2.36
N PHE A 144 -10.04 8.49 2.43
CA PHE A 144 -11.40 8.00 2.14
C PHE A 144 -12.29 8.03 3.38
N ARG A 145 -12.82 9.21 3.78
CA ARG A 145 -13.64 9.37 4.99
C ARG A 145 -14.81 8.39 5.08
N ASN A 146 -15.53 8.16 3.95
CA ASN A 146 -16.71 7.29 3.90
C ASN A 146 -16.36 5.79 3.88
N PHE A 147 -15.11 5.45 3.70
CA PHE A 147 -14.59 4.07 3.67
C PHE A 147 -13.55 3.84 4.77
N CYS A 148 -13.57 4.66 5.82
CA CYS A 148 -12.74 4.46 7.01
C CYS A 148 -13.48 3.50 7.95
N TRP A 149 -13.05 2.24 8.00
CA TRP A 149 -13.76 1.17 8.71
C TRP A 149 -13.37 1.04 10.19
N ASP A 150 -12.18 1.50 10.57
CA ASP A 150 -11.72 1.44 11.96
C ASP A 150 -11.95 2.78 12.68
N SER A 151 -11.17 3.81 12.37
CA SER A 151 -11.23 5.07 13.13
C SER A 151 -10.69 6.25 12.32
N TRP A 152 -11.57 7.21 12.02
CA TRP A 152 -11.15 8.43 11.34
C TRP A 152 -10.17 9.28 12.15
N PRO A 153 -10.36 9.49 13.47
CA PRO A 153 -9.34 10.17 14.29
C PRO A 153 -7.97 9.48 14.24
N ARG A 154 -7.93 8.14 14.31
CA ARG A 154 -6.65 7.40 14.16
C ARG A 154 -6.04 7.59 12.78
N GLN A 155 -6.85 7.60 11.72
CA GLN A 155 -6.34 7.84 10.36
C GLN A 155 -5.75 9.23 10.22
N ILE A 156 -6.31 10.25 10.88
CA ILE A 156 -5.74 11.60 10.92
C ILE A 156 -4.39 11.60 11.65
N GLU A 157 -4.29 10.95 12.81
CA GLU A 157 -3.02 10.87 13.54
C GLU A 157 -1.96 10.08 12.76
N SER A 158 -2.35 8.99 12.11
CA SER A 158 -1.48 8.24 11.20
C SER A 158 -0.99 9.10 10.03
N MET A 159 -1.88 9.92 9.43
CA MET A 159 -1.50 10.84 8.36
C MET A 159 -0.52 11.91 8.83
N LYS A 160 -0.71 12.45 10.05
CA LYS A 160 0.23 13.39 10.67
C LYS A 160 1.60 12.75 10.89
N ALA A 161 1.63 11.52 11.42
CA ALA A 161 2.86 10.75 11.57
C ALA A 161 3.54 10.50 10.21
N LEU A 162 2.77 10.12 9.18
CA LEU A 162 3.29 9.89 7.83
C LEU A 162 3.88 11.15 7.21
N ALA A 163 3.32 12.33 7.49
CA ALA A 163 3.85 13.61 7.00
C ALA A 163 5.28 13.89 7.51
N HIS A 164 5.65 13.43 8.71
CA HIS A 164 7.02 13.53 9.21
C HIS A 164 8.02 12.71 8.38
N TYR A 165 7.57 11.63 7.71
CA TYR A 165 8.42 10.86 6.80
C TYR A 165 8.74 11.62 5.51
N THR A 166 7.94 12.64 5.12
CA THR A 166 8.28 13.50 3.97
C THR A 166 9.56 14.28 4.20
N ASP A 167 9.87 14.63 5.45
CA ASP A 167 11.08 15.34 5.81
C ASP A 167 12.32 14.44 5.76
N SER A 168 12.14 13.13 6.10
CA SER A 168 13.23 12.15 6.16
C SER A 168 13.46 11.41 4.85
N TYR A 169 12.39 11.05 4.12
CA TYR A 169 12.45 10.17 2.95
C TYR A 169 12.09 10.87 1.65
N ARG A 170 11.49 12.05 1.70
CA ARG A 170 11.23 12.91 0.53
C ARG A 170 10.57 12.17 -0.64
N PHE A 171 9.62 11.26 -0.38
CA PHE A 171 8.98 10.48 -1.43
C PHE A 171 8.28 11.37 -2.48
N GLU A 172 8.29 10.88 -3.72
CA GLU A 172 7.78 11.60 -4.89
C GLU A 172 6.49 11.01 -5.44
N TRP A 173 6.19 9.76 -5.10
CA TRP A 173 5.05 9.02 -5.63
C TRP A 173 4.12 8.54 -4.52
N VAL A 174 2.82 8.76 -4.74
CA VAL A 174 1.71 8.13 -4.01
C VAL A 174 1.03 7.16 -4.96
N LEU A 175 1.03 5.87 -4.60
CA LEU A 175 0.55 4.74 -5.40
C LEU A 175 -0.55 4.01 -4.62
N PRO A 176 -1.83 4.42 -4.75
CA PRO A 176 -2.94 3.90 -3.96
C PRO A 176 -3.51 2.59 -4.51
N GLY A 177 -4.24 1.84 -3.67
CA GLY A 177 -5.14 0.76 -4.07
C GLY A 177 -6.37 1.30 -4.80
N HIS A 178 -7.02 2.31 -4.24
CA HIS A 178 -8.12 3.01 -4.87
C HIS A 178 -7.81 4.50 -5.09
N GLY A 179 -8.48 5.13 -6.04
CA GLY A 179 -8.24 6.53 -6.41
C GLY A 179 -7.13 6.72 -7.43
N ARG A 180 -6.64 7.94 -7.55
CA ARG A 180 -5.63 8.29 -8.55
C ARG A 180 -4.23 8.31 -7.95
N ARG A 181 -3.27 7.84 -8.73
CA ARG A 181 -1.84 8.00 -8.46
C ARG A 181 -1.45 9.47 -8.55
N PHE A 182 -0.42 9.84 -7.79
CA PHE A 182 0.10 11.20 -7.79
C PHE A 182 1.63 11.19 -7.77
N GLN A 183 2.21 12.13 -8.50
CA GLN A 183 3.65 12.39 -8.49
C GLN A 183 3.88 13.88 -8.34
N SER A 184 4.83 14.25 -7.50
CA SER A 184 5.36 15.61 -7.43
C SER A 184 6.80 15.61 -6.92
N ALA A 185 7.47 16.76 -7.01
CA ALA A 185 8.72 16.97 -6.31
C ALA A 185 8.52 16.82 -4.78
N PRO A 186 9.53 16.37 -4.03
CA PRO A 186 9.41 16.11 -2.59
C PRO A 186 8.87 17.29 -1.78
N GLU A 187 9.31 18.51 -2.09
CA GLU A 187 8.85 19.73 -1.40
C GLU A 187 7.35 19.97 -1.61
N ALA A 188 6.87 19.79 -2.84
CA ALA A 188 5.45 19.91 -3.17
C ALA A 188 4.64 18.74 -2.56
N MET A 189 5.23 17.54 -2.44
CA MET A 189 4.59 16.42 -1.77
C MET A 189 4.33 16.72 -0.29
N GLY A 190 5.29 17.29 0.43
CA GLY A 190 5.13 17.73 1.81
C GLY A 190 3.98 18.73 1.96
N GLN A 191 3.88 19.72 1.06
CA GLN A 191 2.77 20.69 1.05
C GLN A 191 1.42 20.00 0.82
N GLN A 192 1.35 19.04 -0.11
CA GLN A 192 0.14 18.25 -0.37
C GLN A 192 -0.28 17.40 0.83
N MET A 193 0.66 16.82 1.56
CA MET A 193 0.39 16.08 2.80
C MET A 193 -0.23 16.99 3.87
N HIS A 194 0.34 18.17 4.10
CA HIS A 194 -0.20 19.14 5.05
C HIS A 194 -1.60 19.62 4.65
N GLN A 195 -1.84 19.90 3.37
CA GLN A 195 -3.15 20.28 2.86
C GLN A 195 -4.18 19.16 3.06
N CYS A 196 -3.80 17.91 2.83
CA CYS A 196 -4.64 16.75 3.09
C CYS A 196 -5.02 16.65 4.57
N ILE A 197 -4.06 16.81 5.50
CA ILE A 197 -4.33 16.78 6.95
C ILE A 197 -5.30 17.88 7.36
N GLN A 198 -5.13 19.11 6.88
CA GLN A 198 -6.05 20.22 7.15
C GLN A 198 -7.47 19.89 6.66
N TRP A 199 -7.58 19.31 5.46
CA TRP A 199 -8.87 18.85 4.94
C TRP A 199 -9.45 17.74 5.81
N MET A 200 -8.67 16.74 6.22
CA MET A 200 -9.13 15.66 7.09
C MET A 200 -9.65 16.15 8.43
N ASP A 201 -8.98 17.14 9.03
CA ASP A 201 -9.43 17.79 10.27
C ASP A 201 -10.74 18.58 10.08
N SER A 202 -10.98 19.16 8.89
CA SER A 202 -12.20 19.90 8.59
C SER A 202 -13.45 19.03 8.36
N VAL A 203 -13.26 17.75 8.06
CA VAL A 203 -14.36 16.79 7.78
C VAL A 203 -14.49 15.71 8.87
N ARG A 204 -14.09 16.04 10.11
CA ARG A 204 -14.20 15.16 11.28
C ARG A 204 -15.61 14.67 11.55
#